data_1949a00bc6b6d0bdc54ff0df2213f67c
#
_entry.id   1949a00bc6b6d0bdc54ff0df2213f67c
#
_cell.length_a   1.000
_cell.length_b   1.000
_cell.length_c   1.000
_cell.angle_alpha   90.00
_cell.angle_beta   90.00
_cell.angle_gamma   90.00
#
_symmetry.space_group_name_H-M   'P 1'
#
loop_
_entity.id
_entity.type
_entity.pdbx_description
1 polymer ?
#
loop_
_entity_poly.entity_id
_entity_poly.type
_entity_poly.pdbx_seq_one_letter_code
_entity_poly.pdbx_strand_id
1 'polypeptide(L)'
;MENILDGRASEFALYTCVKECLITKIASSKFNENMWLREYHTQNSKRLVYVYHEEESVLLQDGFVPGQHLSQNFREQFLQYICVLAAPELKIHGEVVGEEILLSVQMEEKYLPLQLTLQAIHQNLSFAVRKKYVPQVYDGIKESMILAYPLEEEGAQHLYLILKKMELLNEMEHYHLLYLLLSQESMEGTRVCIHLRKECERGNIRFQGSRWEKILSYKTNTKMKHKWDKYKKRQNVMSLEWENVIDGINSFATPIWNSLIKDEIFFGDWMPQL
;
A
#
# COMPACT_ATOMS: atom_id res chain seq x y z
N MET A 1 5.11 -12.57 22.82
CA MET A 1 6.18 -13.25 22.09
C MET A 1 6.33 -14.72 22.49
N GLU A 2 6.29 -15.09 23.76
CA GLU A 2 6.42 -16.49 24.22
C GLU A 2 5.53 -17.49 23.45
N ASN A 3 4.25 -17.17 23.21
CA ASN A 3 3.34 -18.05 22.44
C ASN A 3 3.64 -18.15 20.95
N ILE A 4 4.42 -17.21 20.38
CA ILE A 4 4.81 -17.22 18.97
C ILE A 4 6.09 -18.03 18.80
N LEU A 5 6.95 -18.01 19.81
CA LEU A 5 8.24 -18.70 19.81
C LEU A 5 8.12 -20.21 20.06
N ASP A 6 7.01 -20.67 20.66
CA ASP A 6 6.74 -22.11 20.90
C ASP A 6 6.58 -22.98 19.64
N GLY A 7 6.97 -22.47 18.46
CA GLY A 7 6.96 -23.21 17.19
C GLY A 7 5.56 -23.52 16.63
N ARG A 8 4.49 -23.07 17.30
CA ARG A 8 3.09 -23.33 16.94
C ARG A 8 2.41 -22.17 16.21
N ALA A 9 3.06 -21.01 16.11
CA ALA A 9 2.50 -19.86 15.38
C ALA A 9 2.41 -20.15 13.88
N SER A 10 1.30 -19.73 13.27
CA SER A 10 1.15 -19.81 11.83
C SER A 10 2.21 -18.92 11.15
N GLU A 11 2.61 -19.27 9.94
CA GLU A 11 3.53 -18.44 9.13
C GLU A 11 3.03 -16.99 9.05
N PHE A 12 1.73 -16.80 8.94
CA PHE A 12 1.08 -15.49 8.93
C PHE A 12 1.37 -14.67 10.20
N ALA A 13 1.24 -15.28 11.39
CA ALA A 13 1.52 -14.62 12.67
C ALA A 13 3.00 -14.21 12.78
N LEU A 14 3.91 -15.02 12.28
CA LEU A 14 5.34 -14.69 12.25
C LEU A 14 5.63 -13.47 11.36
N TYR A 15 5.08 -13.43 10.15
CA TYR A 15 5.21 -12.25 9.28
C TYR A 15 4.59 -11.00 9.89
N THR A 16 3.43 -11.12 10.54
CA THR A 16 2.77 -10.00 11.22
C THR A 16 3.66 -9.46 12.33
N CYS A 17 4.17 -10.33 13.19
CA CYS A 17 5.08 -9.96 14.27
C CYS A 17 6.32 -9.20 13.76
N VAL A 18 6.97 -9.72 12.71
CA VAL A 18 8.15 -9.07 12.10
C VAL A 18 7.79 -7.69 11.55
N LYS A 19 6.69 -7.58 10.81
CA LYS A 19 6.23 -6.30 10.25
C LYS A 19 5.92 -5.29 11.35
N GLU A 20 5.19 -5.68 12.39
CA GLU A 20 4.86 -4.84 13.53
C GLU A 20 6.12 -4.34 14.24
N CYS A 21 7.10 -5.21 14.44
CA CYS A 21 8.40 -4.83 15.01
C CYS A 21 9.09 -3.77 14.13
N LEU A 22 9.17 -3.96 12.82
CA LEU A 22 9.79 -3.02 11.90
C LEU A 22 9.04 -1.69 11.84
N ILE A 23 7.70 -1.71 11.75
CA ILE A 23 6.88 -0.50 11.72
C ILE A 23 7.13 0.35 12.97
N THR A 24 7.10 -0.25 14.15
CA THR A 24 7.30 0.49 15.40
C THR A 24 8.73 1.01 15.55
N LYS A 25 9.73 0.28 15.08
CA LYS A 25 11.12 0.74 15.05
C LYS A 25 11.32 1.90 14.08
N ILE A 26 10.76 1.83 12.89
CA ILE A 26 10.78 2.93 11.91
C ILE A 26 10.06 4.15 12.47
N ALA A 27 8.90 3.96 13.12
CA ALA A 27 8.14 5.03 13.76
C ALA A 27 8.93 5.76 14.85
N SER A 28 9.84 5.08 15.52
CA SER A 28 10.70 5.65 16.55
C SER A 28 12.00 6.26 16.01
N SER A 29 12.18 6.26 14.71
CA SER A 29 13.41 6.70 14.05
C SER A 29 13.30 8.10 13.45
N LYS A 30 14.46 8.64 13.04
CA LYS A 30 14.55 9.88 12.26
C LYS A 30 13.83 9.79 10.88
N PHE A 31 13.59 8.57 10.39
CA PHE A 31 12.93 8.36 9.11
C PHE A 31 11.40 8.54 9.17
N ASN A 32 10.81 8.49 10.36
CA ASN A 32 9.33 8.56 10.51
C ASN A 32 8.73 9.86 9.93
N GLU A 33 9.46 10.97 9.98
CA GLU A 33 8.93 12.26 9.51
C GLU A 33 8.71 12.30 7.99
N ASN A 34 9.45 11.48 7.25
CA ASN A 34 9.46 11.50 5.78
C ASN A 34 8.94 10.21 5.14
N MET A 35 8.58 9.21 5.95
CA MET A 35 8.15 7.91 5.47
C MET A 35 6.75 7.58 5.96
N TRP A 36 5.82 7.41 5.03
CA TRP A 36 4.42 7.13 5.31
C TRP A 36 4.08 5.69 4.96
N LEU A 37 3.57 4.95 5.94
CA LEU A 37 3.22 3.54 5.77
C LEU A 37 1.98 3.42 4.87
N ARG A 38 2.05 2.55 3.86
CA ARG A 38 0.88 2.09 3.10
C ARG A 38 0.31 0.84 3.77
N GLU A 39 -0.65 1.05 4.66
CA GLU A 39 -1.16 -0.01 5.53
C GLU A 39 -1.77 -1.18 4.77
N TYR A 40 -2.59 -0.93 3.75
CA TYR A 40 -3.28 -1.98 2.98
C TYR A 40 -2.33 -2.86 2.18
N HIS A 41 -1.29 -2.29 1.60
CA HIS A 41 -0.24 -3.07 0.95
C HIS A 41 0.54 -3.95 1.93
N THR A 42 0.53 -3.59 3.19
CA THR A 42 1.31 -4.26 4.25
C THR A 42 0.53 -5.40 4.90
N GLN A 43 -0.80 -5.30 5.03
CA GLN A 43 -1.61 -6.20 5.87
C GLN A 43 -1.50 -7.68 5.46
N ASN A 44 -1.70 -8.01 4.20
CA ASN A 44 -1.84 -9.40 3.73
C ASN A 44 -0.70 -9.88 2.82
N SER A 45 0.45 -9.21 2.84
CA SER A 45 1.58 -9.52 1.97
C SER A 45 2.86 -9.75 2.76
N LYS A 46 3.81 -10.43 2.12
CA LYS A 46 5.20 -10.52 2.59
C LYS A 46 5.97 -9.21 2.26
N ARG A 47 5.24 -8.10 2.25
CA ARG A 47 5.75 -6.78 1.90
C ARG A 47 5.48 -5.77 3.00
N LEU A 48 6.38 -4.82 3.12
CA LEU A 48 6.24 -3.60 3.87
C LEU A 48 6.42 -2.45 2.89
N VAL A 49 5.39 -1.63 2.71
CA VAL A 49 5.42 -0.57 1.70
C VAL A 49 5.36 0.79 2.38
N TYR A 50 6.38 1.59 2.14
CA TYR A 50 6.42 2.99 2.54
C TYR A 50 6.45 3.89 1.32
N VAL A 51 5.82 5.03 1.49
CA VAL A 51 5.90 6.14 0.57
C VAL A 51 6.76 7.22 1.24
N TYR A 52 7.62 7.87 0.50
CA TYR A 52 8.39 9.00 1.02
C TYR A 52 8.19 10.22 0.13
N HIS A 53 8.22 11.39 0.78
CA HIS A 53 8.09 12.67 0.09
C HIS A 53 9.49 13.15 -0.33
N GLU A 54 9.68 13.38 -1.62
CA GLU A 54 10.89 14.04 -2.14
C GLU A 54 10.80 15.56 -1.88
N GLU A 55 10.87 15.99 -0.64
CA GLU A 55 11.13 17.40 -0.36
C GLU A 55 12.62 17.70 -0.48
N GLU A 56 12.94 18.65 -1.35
CA GLU A 56 14.29 19.10 -1.63
C GLU A 56 15.09 19.52 -0.38
N SER A 57 14.41 19.86 0.71
CA SER A 57 15.05 20.48 1.88
C SER A 57 15.60 19.51 2.92
N VAL A 58 15.05 18.32 3.06
CA VAL A 58 15.43 17.40 4.15
C VAL A 58 16.58 16.49 3.76
N LEU A 59 16.73 16.21 2.47
CA LEU A 59 17.80 15.36 1.93
C LEU A 59 19.08 16.13 1.62
N LEU A 60 19.03 17.47 1.60
CA LEU A 60 20.20 18.33 1.35
C LEU A 60 21.26 18.30 2.45
N GLN A 61 20.91 17.91 3.67
CA GLN A 61 21.87 17.81 4.77
C GLN A 61 22.89 16.66 4.60
N ASP A 62 22.55 15.66 3.78
CA ASP A 62 23.40 14.48 3.54
C ASP A 62 23.99 14.43 2.10
N GLY A 63 24.00 15.54 1.38
CA GLY A 63 24.68 15.63 0.06
C GLY A 63 23.86 15.08 -1.12
N PHE A 64 22.55 15.11 -1.05
CA PHE A 64 21.65 14.65 -2.10
C PHE A 64 21.48 15.69 -3.22
N VAL A 65 21.52 15.27 -4.47
CA VAL A 65 21.27 16.12 -5.64
C VAL A 65 19.80 16.03 -6.05
N PRO A 66 19.07 17.15 -6.16
CA PRO A 66 17.66 17.16 -6.59
C PRO A 66 17.46 16.45 -7.94
N GLY A 67 16.44 15.60 -8.02
CA GLY A 67 16.05 14.91 -9.27
C GLY A 67 16.69 13.53 -9.50
N GLN A 68 17.49 13.04 -8.57
CA GLN A 68 17.87 11.62 -8.56
C GLN A 68 16.85 10.82 -7.73
N HIS A 69 16.38 9.70 -8.28
CA HIS A 69 15.68 8.67 -7.49
C HIS A 69 16.43 8.42 -6.19
N LEU A 70 15.73 8.02 -5.11
CA LEU A 70 16.34 7.62 -3.84
C LEU A 70 17.67 6.95 -4.13
N SER A 71 18.76 7.65 -3.76
CA SER A 71 20.07 7.16 -4.13
C SER A 71 20.23 5.77 -3.53
N GLN A 72 20.92 4.90 -4.18
CA GLN A 72 21.29 3.59 -3.64
C GLN A 72 21.86 3.74 -2.23
N ASN A 73 22.62 4.82 -2.00
CA ASN A 73 23.16 5.20 -0.71
C ASN A 73 22.09 5.40 0.39
N PHE A 74 20.95 6.04 0.10
CA PHE A 74 19.87 6.18 1.09
C PHE A 74 19.27 4.83 1.47
N ARG A 75 19.01 3.95 0.47
CA ARG A 75 18.49 2.61 0.72
C ARG A 75 19.48 1.75 1.52
N GLU A 76 20.75 1.88 1.23
CA GLU A 76 21.82 1.19 1.97
C GLU A 76 21.92 1.69 3.42
N GLN A 77 21.88 3.00 3.65
CA GLN A 77 21.85 3.60 4.99
C GLN A 77 20.58 3.17 5.76
N PHE A 78 19.43 3.18 5.10
CA PHE A 78 18.18 2.75 5.71
C PHE A 78 18.21 1.25 6.04
N LEU A 79 18.74 0.42 5.15
CA LEU A 79 18.95 -1.00 5.41
C LEU A 79 19.88 -1.24 6.61
N GLN A 80 21.03 -0.56 6.66
CA GLN A 80 21.96 -0.65 7.80
C GLN A 80 21.25 -0.28 9.11
N TYR A 81 20.44 0.79 9.08
CA TYR A 81 19.67 1.21 10.23
C TYR A 81 18.67 0.14 10.68
N ILE A 82 17.91 -0.46 9.77
CA ILE A 82 16.96 -1.54 10.08
C ILE A 82 17.69 -2.76 10.66
N CYS A 83 18.82 -3.15 10.10
CA CYS A 83 19.59 -4.30 10.59
C CYS A 83 20.12 -4.09 12.01
N VAL A 84 20.46 -2.86 12.39
CA VAL A 84 20.91 -2.54 13.75
C VAL A 84 19.76 -2.41 14.75
N LEU A 85 18.61 -1.96 14.28
CA LEU A 85 17.43 -1.71 15.14
C LEU A 85 16.63 -2.97 15.51
N ALA A 86 16.95 -4.08 14.91
CA ALA A 86 16.22 -5.32 15.19
C ALA A 86 16.21 -5.61 16.68
N ALA A 87 15.09 -6.10 17.18
CA ALA A 87 14.99 -6.61 18.53
C ALA A 87 16.05 -7.71 18.74
N PRO A 88 16.52 -7.94 19.96
CA PRO A 88 17.54 -8.95 20.22
C PRO A 88 17.22 -10.34 19.67
N GLU A 89 15.92 -10.63 19.55
CA GLU A 89 15.39 -11.91 19.07
C GLU A 89 15.28 -12.00 17.53
N LEU A 90 15.46 -10.86 16.83
CA LEU A 90 15.37 -10.80 15.38
C LEU A 90 16.73 -10.44 14.79
N LYS A 91 17.29 -11.34 14.00
CA LYS A 91 18.46 -11.02 13.17
C LYS A 91 17.99 -10.68 11.77
N ILE A 92 18.27 -9.49 11.32
CA ILE A 92 17.87 -8.99 10.00
C ILE A 92 19.12 -8.87 9.14
N HIS A 93 19.08 -9.53 8.00
CA HIS A 93 20.01 -9.37 6.90
C HIS A 93 19.25 -8.90 5.68
N GLY A 94 19.88 -8.15 4.81
CA GLY A 94 19.22 -7.70 3.60
C GLY A 94 20.19 -7.17 2.57
N GLU A 95 19.63 -6.94 1.39
CA GLU A 95 20.34 -6.35 0.26
C GLU A 95 19.42 -5.38 -0.49
N VAL A 96 20.00 -4.39 -1.12
CA VAL A 96 19.28 -3.45 -1.99
C VAL A 96 19.34 -3.99 -3.40
N VAL A 97 18.16 -4.25 -4.00
CA VAL A 97 18.03 -4.75 -5.37
C VAL A 97 17.14 -3.76 -6.16
N GLY A 98 17.77 -2.89 -6.91
CA GLY A 98 17.08 -1.82 -7.64
C GLY A 98 16.36 -0.86 -6.70
N GLU A 99 15.04 -0.79 -6.81
CA GLU A 99 14.20 0.08 -5.96
C GLU A 99 13.69 -0.61 -4.67
N GLU A 100 14.04 -1.86 -4.48
CA GLU A 100 13.55 -2.68 -3.37
C GLU A 100 14.67 -3.04 -2.39
N ILE A 101 14.29 -3.29 -1.16
CA ILE A 101 15.15 -3.84 -0.13
C ILE A 101 14.61 -5.24 0.20
N LEU A 102 15.39 -6.25 -0.10
CA LEU A 102 15.06 -7.64 0.22
C LEU A 102 15.63 -7.96 1.60
N LEU A 103 14.75 -8.30 2.53
CA LEU A 103 15.12 -8.65 3.89
C LEU A 103 14.98 -10.16 4.10
N SER A 104 15.94 -10.74 4.79
CA SER A 104 15.86 -12.06 5.39
C SER A 104 15.87 -11.90 6.89
N VAL A 105 14.73 -12.16 7.52
CA VAL A 105 14.58 -12.02 8.97
C VAL A 105 14.68 -13.40 9.60
N GLN A 106 15.71 -13.60 10.40
CA GLN A 106 15.85 -14.80 11.19
C GLN A 106 15.19 -14.60 12.56
N MET A 107 14.22 -15.45 12.85
CA MET A 107 13.59 -15.57 14.16
C MET A 107 13.79 -17.02 14.62
N GLU A 108 14.63 -17.21 15.63
CA GLU A 108 15.12 -18.54 16.05
C GLU A 108 15.75 -19.32 14.87
N GLU A 109 15.17 -20.46 14.52
CA GLU A 109 15.63 -21.33 13.42
C GLU A 109 14.94 -21.02 12.08
N LYS A 110 13.94 -20.09 12.05
CA LYS A 110 13.16 -19.79 10.85
C LYS A 110 13.70 -18.55 10.14
N TYR A 111 13.76 -18.63 8.83
CA TYR A 111 14.09 -17.51 7.94
C TYR A 111 12.85 -17.07 7.22
N LEU A 112 12.50 -15.79 7.38
CA LEU A 112 11.33 -15.15 6.78
C LEU A 112 11.77 -14.13 5.75
N PRO A 113 11.60 -14.39 4.45
CA PRO A 113 11.86 -13.38 3.43
C PRO A 113 10.78 -12.29 3.48
N LEU A 114 11.19 -11.04 3.62
CA LEU A 114 10.32 -9.87 3.62
C LEU A 114 10.83 -8.87 2.59
N GLN A 115 9.93 -8.32 1.80
CA GLN A 115 10.22 -7.27 0.84
C GLN A 115 9.84 -5.91 1.43
N LEU A 116 10.77 -4.98 1.46
CA LEU A 116 10.53 -3.60 1.82
C LEU A 116 10.60 -2.74 0.55
N THR A 117 9.49 -2.11 0.21
CA THR A 117 9.39 -1.24 -0.96
C THR A 117 9.31 0.21 -0.52
N LEU A 118 10.15 1.06 -1.08
CA LEU A 118 10.14 2.50 -0.88
C LEU A 118 9.67 3.17 -2.16
N GLN A 119 8.50 3.82 -2.12
CA GLN A 119 7.90 4.49 -3.27
C GLN A 119 8.04 6.00 -3.13
N ALA A 120 8.63 6.66 -4.13
CA ALA A 120 8.70 8.11 -4.17
C ALA A 120 7.34 8.73 -4.49
N ILE A 121 6.97 9.80 -3.79
CA ILE A 121 5.85 10.66 -4.15
C ILE A 121 6.40 11.98 -4.68
N HIS A 122 6.01 12.33 -5.90
CA HIS A 122 6.49 13.55 -6.57
C HIS A 122 5.55 14.76 -6.40
N GLN A 123 4.58 14.72 -5.49
CA GLN A 123 3.55 15.78 -5.40
C GLN A 123 3.41 16.36 -4.00
N ASN A 124 3.46 17.70 -3.92
CA ASN A 124 3.22 18.53 -2.72
C ASN A 124 1.74 18.56 -2.28
N LEU A 125 0.95 17.52 -2.46
CA LEU A 125 -0.49 17.55 -2.29
C LEU A 125 -0.99 16.65 -1.19
N SER A 126 -0.14 15.77 -0.73
CA SER A 126 -0.50 14.75 0.25
C SER A 126 0.01 15.16 1.62
N PHE A 127 -0.87 15.09 2.59
CA PHE A 127 -0.49 15.23 3.99
C PHE A 127 -0.60 13.87 4.65
N ALA A 128 0.52 13.38 5.18
CA ALA A 128 0.50 12.17 5.98
C ALA A 128 -0.53 12.26 7.11
N VAL A 129 -1.25 11.19 7.32
CA VAL A 129 -2.17 11.09 8.46
C VAL A 129 -1.39 10.55 9.66
N ARG A 130 -1.31 11.33 10.74
CA ARG A 130 -0.78 10.82 12.01
C ARG A 130 -1.77 9.83 12.59
N LYS A 131 -1.32 8.61 12.79
CA LYS A 131 -2.14 7.52 13.29
C LYS A 131 -1.43 6.79 14.42
N LYS A 132 -2.21 6.40 15.42
CA LYS A 132 -1.74 5.53 16.49
C LYS A 132 -1.66 4.10 15.93
N TYR A 133 -0.50 3.50 15.98
CA TYR A 133 -0.27 2.12 15.61
C TYR A 133 -0.15 1.26 16.87
N VAL A 134 -1.01 0.26 16.97
CA VAL A 134 -1.04 -0.68 18.08
C VAL A 134 -0.69 -2.05 17.54
N PRO A 135 0.50 -2.58 17.84
CA PRO A 135 0.85 -3.96 17.49
C PRO A 135 -0.15 -4.94 18.10
N GLN A 136 -0.59 -5.92 17.34
CA GLN A 136 -1.56 -6.92 17.77
C GLN A 136 -0.91 -8.24 18.21
N VAL A 137 0.23 -8.54 17.62
CA VAL A 137 0.93 -9.83 17.76
C VAL A 137 2.25 -9.69 18.50
N TYR A 138 2.91 -8.54 18.35
CA TYR A 138 4.20 -8.27 18.96
C TYR A 138 4.07 -7.60 20.33
N ASP A 139 4.14 -8.38 21.40
CA ASP A 139 3.95 -7.90 22.79
C ASP A 139 5.10 -7.03 23.34
N GLY A 140 6.21 -6.95 22.61
CA GLY A 140 7.43 -6.28 23.10
C GLY A 140 7.43 -4.76 22.94
N ILE A 141 6.42 -4.15 22.30
CA ILE A 141 6.45 -2.73 21.95
C ILE A 141 5.14 -2.04 22.28
N LYS A 142 5.30 -0.87 22.90
CA LYS A 142 4.20 0.07 23.16
C LYS A 142 3.68 0.67 21.85
N GLU A 143 2.46 1.17 21.92
CA GLU A 143 1.85 1.98 20.87
C GLU A 143 2.83 3.02 20.29
N SER A 144 2.83 3.19 18.99
CA SER A 144 3.69 4.14 18.29
C SER A 144 2.86 5.10 17.44
N MET A 145 3.32 6.32 17.27
CA MET A 145 2.74 7.25 16.30
C MET A 145 3.43 7.05 14.95
N ILE A 146 2.66 6.61 13.97
CA ILE A 146 3.14 6.47 12.58
C ILE A 146 2.60 7.60 11.72
N LEU A 147 3.26 7.84 10.61
CA LEU A 147 2.69 8.56 9.48
C LEU A 147 2.14 7.53 8.50
N ALA A 148 0.85 7.62 8.21
CA ALA A 148 0.17 6.75 7.26
C ALA A 148 -0.12 7.50 5.96
N TYR A 149 -0.05 6.79 4.83
CA TYR A 149 -0.49 7.32 3.54
C TYR A 149 -2.00 7.47 3.53
N PRO A 150 -2.56 8.61 3.04
CA PRO A 150 -4.00 8.84 3.05
C PRO A 150 -4.76 7.76 2.27
N LEU A 151 -5.84 7.26 2.84
CA LEU A 151 -6.65 6.19 2.25
C LEU A 151 -7.33 6.62 0.96
N GLU A 152 -7.77 7.87 0.90
CA GLU A 152 -8.40 8.47 -0.27
C GLU A 152 -7.45 8.52 -1.47
N GLU A 153 -6.18 8.81 -1.21
CA GLU A 153 -5.14 8.81 -2.24
C GLU A 153 -4.79 7.40 -2.68
N GLU A 154 -4.73 6.47 -1.72
CA GLU A 154 -4.49 5.06 -2.01
C GLU A 154 -5.62 4.48 -2.87
N GLY A 155 -6.87 4.75 -2.53
CA GLY A 155 -8.05 4.36 -3.31
C GLY A 155 -8.05 4.98 -4.71
N ALA A 156 -7.75 6.27 -4.82
CA ALA A 156 -7.65 6.97 -6.08
C ALA A 156 -6.54 6.42 -6.97
N GLN A 157 -5.38 6.07 -6.40
CA GLN A 157 -4.25 5.50 -7.15
C GLN A 157 -4.58 4.10 -7.69
N HIS A 158 -5.23 3.25 -6.90
CA HIS A 158 -5.67 1.94 -7.38
C HIS A 158 -6.66 2.08 -8.51
N LEU A 159 -7.66 2.95 -8.35
CA LEU A 159 -8.67 3.21 -9.39
C LEU A 159 -8.02 3.78 -10.66
N TYR A 160 -7.08 4.70 -10.54
CA TYR A 160 -6.32 5.23 -11.67
C TYR A 160 -5.57 4.12 -12.43
N LEU A 161 -4.89 3.20 -11.75
CA LEU A 161 -4.15 2.12 -12.39
C LEU A 161 -5.08 1.14 -13.11
N ILE A 162 -6.26 0.85 -12.54
CA ILE A 162 -7.31 0.09 -13.20
C ILE A 162 -7.76 0.78 -14.48
N LEU A 163 -8.06 2.08 -14.41
CA LEU A 163 -8.48 2.89 -15.55
C LEU A 163 -7.39 3.04 -16.62
N LYS A 164 -6.13 3.18 -16.22
CA LYS A 164 -5.00 3.37 -17.12
C LYS A 164 -4.68 2.11 -17.91
N LYS A 165 -4.54 0.98 -17.23
CA LYS A 165 -4.10 -0.28 -17.82
C LYS A 165 -5.26 -1.11 -18.38
N MET A 166 -6.48 -0.92 -17.86
CA MET A 166 -7.68 -1.62 -18.28
C MET A 166 -7.46 -3.15 -18.35
N GLU A 167 -7.80 -3.81 -19.47
CA GLU A 167 -7.61 -5.26 -19.65
C GLU A 167 -6.14 -5.70 -19.78
N LEU A 168 -5.20 -4.75 -19.95
CA LEU A 168 -3.76 -5.02 -19.91
C LEU A 168 -3.22 -5.12 -18.47
N LEU A 169 -4.04 -4.77 -17.46
CA LEU A 169 -3.66 -4.91 -16.06
C LEU A 169 -3.46 -6.39 -15.73
N ASN A 170 -2.24 -6.75 -15.37
CA ASN A 170 -1.90 -8.11 -14.91
C ASN A 170 -1.85 -8.19 -13.39
N GLU A 171 -1.63 -7.06 -12.74
CA GLU A 171 -1.56 -6.90 -11.29
C GLU A 171 -2.98 -6.80 -10.70
N MET A 172 -3.65 -7.97 -10.54
CA MET A 172 -5.00 -8.04 -9.96
C MET A 172 -5.04 -7.57 -8.49
N GLU A 173 -3.87 -7.34 -7.91
CA GLU A 173 -3.70 -6.77 -6.58
C GLU A 173 -4.43 -5.41 -6.45
N HIS A 174 -4.44 -4.57 -7.48
CA HIS A 174 -5.12 -3.27 -7.43
C HIS A 174 -6.63 -3.41 -7.24
N TYR A 175 -7.27 -4.41 -7.85
CA TYR A 175 -8.68 -4.71 -7.62
C TYR A 175 -8.91 -5.22 -6.20
N HIS A 176 -8.02 -6.09 -5.72
CA HIS A 176 -8.14 -6.67 -4.38
C HIS A 176 -7.96 -5.62 -3.28
N LEU A 177 -6.89 -4.82 -3.36
CA LEU A 177 -6.60 -3.80 -2.35
C LEU A 177 -7.66 -2.71 -2.33
N LEU A 178 -8.13 -2.26 -3.51
CA LEU A 178 -9.24 -1.31 -3.57
C LEU A 178 -10.50 -1.89 -2.93
N TYR A 179 -10.86 -3.15 -3.22
CA TYR A 179 -12.02 -3.80 -2.62
C TYR A 179 -11.88 -3.93 -1.10
N LEU A 180 -10.71 -4.34 -0.59
CA LEU A 180 -10.44 -4.41 0.84
C LEU A 180 -10.62 -3.04 1.52
N LEU A 181 -10.04 -2.02 0.93
CA LEU A 181 -10.15 -0.65 1.42
C LEU A 181 -11.62 -0.20 1.47
N LEU A 182 -12.40 -0.48 0.42
CA LEU A 182 -13.83 -0.17 0.34
C LEU A 182 -14.68 -0.96 1.33
N SER A 183 -14.28 -2.16 1.70
CA SER A 183 -15.03 -3.02 2.63
C SER A 183 -14.73 -2.75 4.09
N GLN A 184 -13.65 -2.04 4.41
CA GLN A 184 -13.19 -1.86 5.78
C GLN A 184 -13.20 -0.40 6.23
N GLU A 185 -13.03 0.56 5.31
CA GLU A 185 -12.77 1.95 5.64
C GLU A 185 -13.81 2.90 5.03
N SER A 186 -14.13 3.94 5.80
CA SER A 186 -14.85 5.09 5.27
C SER A 186 -13.86 6.07 4.62
N MET A 187 -14.28 6.70 3.52
CA MET A 187 -13.45 7.65 2.79
C MET A 187 -14.26 8.87 2.38
N GLU A 188 -13.62 10.03 2.42
CA GLU A 188 -14.17 11.27 1.89
C GLU A 188 -14.11 11.26 0.36
N GLY A 189 -15.27 11.05 -0.28
CA GLY A 189 -15.32 10.90 -1.74
C GLY A 189 -14.89 12.14 -2.50
N THR A 190 -15.04 13.33 -1.93
CA THR A 190 -14.52 14.58 -2.50
C THR A 190 -13.00 14.51 -2.66
N ARG A 191 -12.28 14.02 -1.64
CA ARG A 191 -10.83 13.87 -1.68
C ARG A 191 -10.41 12.82 -2.70
N VAL A 192 -11.08 11.66 -2.72
CA VAL A 192 -10.84 10.64 -3.75
C VAL A 192 -11.01 11.21 -5.16
N CYS A 193 -12.09 11.98 -5.39
CA CYS A 193 -12.37 12.61 -6.69
C CYS A 193 -11.25 13.56 -7.11
N ILE A 194 -10.77 14.41 -6.20
CA ILE A 194 -9.67 15.36 -6.44
C ILE A 194 -8.39 14.62 -6.81
N HIS A 195 -8.02 13.58 -6.05
CA HIS A 195 -6.81 12.82 -6.31
C HIS A 195 -6.92 12.00 -7.61
N LEU A 196 -8.07 11.39 -7.87
CA LEU A 196 -8.31 10.66 -9.12
C LEU A 196 -8.21 11.57 -10.34
N ARG A 197 -8.79 12.78 -10.26
CA ARG A 197 -8.69 13.80 -11.32
C ARG A 197 -7.23 14.10 -11.66
N LYS A 198 -6.42 14.42 -10.66
CA LYS A 198 -5.00 14.74 -10.82
C LYS A 198 -4.21 13.59 -11.45
N GLU A 199 -4.42 12.36 -10.95
CA GLU A 199 -3.78 11.18 -11.50
C GLU A 199 -4.16 10.93 -12.98
N CYS A 200 -5.44 11.09 -13.31
CA CYS A 200 -5.95 10.95 -14.67
C CYS A 200 -5.39 12.03 -15.61
N GLU A 201 -5.35 13.29 -15.18
CA GLU A 201 -4.78 14.40 -15.95
C GLU A 201 -3.30 14.18 -16.20
N ARG A 202 -2.52 13.83 -15.18
CA ARG A 202 -1.10 13.47 -15.31
C ARG A 202 -0.86 12.31 -16.27
N GLY A 203 -1.74 11.30 -16.21
CA GLY A 203 -1.67 10.11 -17.08
C GLY A 203 -2.32 10.29 -18.45
N ASN A 204 -2.79 11.51 -18.80
CA ASN A 204 -3.52 11.81 -20.04
C ASN A 204 -4.75 10.91 -20.26
N ILE A 205 -5.47 10.58 -19.18
CA ILE A 205 -6.72 9.82 -19.25
C ILE A 205 -7.87 10.80 -19.39
N ARG A 206 -8.61 10.67 -20.49
CA ARG A 206 -9.83 11.47 -20.74
C ARG A 206 -11.01 10.92 -19.94
N PHE A 207 -11.81 11.81 -19.36
CA PHE A 207 -13.05 11.47 -18.66
C PHE A 207 -14.18 11.19 -19.67
N GLN A 208 -14.40 9.92 -19.96
CA GLN A 208 -15.39 9.45 -20.93
C GLN A 208 -16.22 8.30 -20.35
N GLY A 209 -17.52 8.30 -20.61
CA GLY A 209 -18.43 7.24 -20.17
C GLY A 209 -18.03 5.86 -20.68
N SER A 210 -17.62 5.77 -21.95
CA SER A 210 -17.21 4.51 -22.59
C SER A 210 -16.05 3.81 -21.88
N ARG A 211 -15.13 4.57 -21.26
CA ARG A 211 -14.02 3.99 -20.48
C ARG A 211 -14.52 3.28 -19.24
N TRP A 212 -15.48 3.89 -18.53
CA TRP A 212 -16.07 3.28 -17.34
C TRP A 212 -16.95 2.09 -17.68
N GLU A 213 -17.79 2.22 -18.70
CA GLU A 213 -18.62 1.11 -19.21
C GLU A 213 -17.77 -0.11 -19.58
N LYS A 214 -16.58 0.11 -20.14
CA LYS A 214 -15.63 -0.98 -20.42
C LYS A 214 -15.15 -1.66 -19.14
N ILE A 215 -14.85 -0.92 -18.06
CA ILE A 215 -14.49 -1.51 -16.77
C ILE A 215 -15.64 -2.34 -16.22
N LEU A 216 -16.89 -1.82 -16.28
CA LEU A 216 -18.08 -2.55 -15.82
C LEU A 216 -18.29 -3.87 -16.58
N SER A 217 -17.98 -3.88 -17.89
CA SER A 217 -18.09 -5.10 -18.70
C SER A 217 -17.13 -6.22 -18.25
N TYR A 218 -16.13 -5.92 -17.42
CA TYR A 218 -15.19 -6.91 -16.90
C TYR A 218 -15.83 -7.89 -15.91
N LYS A 219 -16.98 -7.56 -15.34
CA LYS A 219 -17.73 -8.46 -14.47
C LYS A 219 -17.97 -9.83 -15.13
N THR A 220 -18.30 -9.84 -16.43
CA THR A 220 -18.57 -11.05 -17.20
C THR A 220 -17.41 -11.47 -18.12
N ASN A 221 -16.30 -10.75 -18.09
CA ASN A 221 -15.17 -11.00 -18.97
C ASN A 221 -14.36 -12.22 -18.49
N THR A 222 -14.36 -13.29 -19.30
CA THR A 222 -13.69 -14.56 -18.96
C THR A 222 -12.18 -14.43 -18.77
N LYS A 223 -11.51 -13.53 -19.51
CA LYS A 223 -10.07 -13.29 -19.36
C LYS A 223 -9.75 -12.64 -18.00
N MET A 224 -10.56 -11.66 -17.58
CA MET A 224 -10.39 -11.00 -16.30
C MET A 224 -10.69 -11.96 -15.15
N LYS A 225 -11.76 -12.75 -15.23
CA LYS A 225 -12.04 -13.83 -14.26
C LYS A 225 -10.89 -14.82 -14.15
N HIS A 226 -10.29 -15.25 -15.26
CA HIS A 226 -9.14 -16.15 -15.23
C HIS A 226 -7.91 -15.53 -14.57
N LYS A 227 -7.62 -14.24 -14.82
CA LYS A 227 -6.55 -13.51 -14.11
C LYS A 227 -6.82 -13.46 -12.62
N TRP A 228 -8.09 -13.18 -12.23
CA TRP A 228 -8.52 -13.16 -10.84
C TRP A 228 -8.36 -14.51 -10.16
N ASP A 229 -8.77 -15.61 -10.79
CA ASP A 229 -8.64 -16.96 -10.24
C ASP A 229 -7.18 -17.37 -10.01
N LYS A 230 -6.29 -16.99 -10.91
CA LYS A 230 -4.84 -17.17 -10.70
C LYS A 230 -4.33 -16.35 -9.52
N TYR A 231 -4.80 -15.11 -9.40
CA TYR A 231 -4.44 -14.24 -8.29
C TYR A 231 -4.95 -14.79 -6.95
N LYS A 232 -6.24 -15.17 -6.86
CA LYS A 232 -6.84 -15.77 -5.65
C LYS A 232 -6.02 -16.94 -5.12
N LYS A 233 -5.65 -17.87 -6.01
CA LYS A 233 -4.85 -19.05 -5.65
C LYS A 233 -3.48 -18.67 -5.09
N ARG A 234 -2.82 -17.70 -5.72
CA ARG A 234 -1.49 -17.26 -5.29
C ARG A 234 -1.52 -16.53 -3.94
N GLN A 235 -2.57 -15.74 -3.68
CA GLN A 235 -2.72 -14.94 -2.46
C GLN A 235 -3.52 -15.62 -1.36
N ASN A 236 -4.04 -16.84 -1.61
CA ASN A 236 -4.87 -17.60 -0.67
C ASN A 236 -6.15 -16.85 -0.22
N VAL A 237 -6.77 -16.10 -1.13
CA VAL A 237 -8.01 -15.34 -0.89
C VAL A 237 -9.21 -15.98 -1.61
N MET A 238 -9.36 -17.29 -1.43
CA MET A 238 -10.29 -18.11 -2.20
C MET A 238 -11.77 -17.75 -2.05
N SER A 239 -12.18 -17.15 -0.94
CA SER A 239 -13.57 -16.78 -0.66
C SER A 239 -14.07 -15.54 -1.40
N LEU A 240 -13.17 -14.77 -2.03
CA LEU A 240 -13.53 -13.51 -2.67
C LEU A 240 -13.85 -13.70 -4.16
N GLU A 241 -15.12 -13.56 -4.52
CA GLU A 241 -15.57 -13.73 -5.90
C GLU A 241 -15.36 -12.45 -6.73
N TRP A 242 -15.01 -12.63 -8.00
CA TRP A 242 -14.71 -11.53 -8.93
C TRP A 242 -15.87 -10.56 -9.10
N GLU A 243 -17.08 -11.08 -9.17
CA GLU A 243 -18.31 -10.31 -9.31
C GLU A 243 -18.50 -9.34 -8.14
N ASN A 244 -18.25 -9.79 -6.92
CA ASN A 244 -18.36 -8.96 -5.71
C ASN A 244 -17.32 -7.82 -5.71
N VAL A 245 -16.12 -8.13 -6.17
CA VAL A 245 -15.06 -7.11 -6.31
C VAL A 245 -15.46 -6.02 -7.28
N ILE A 246 -15.96 -6.41 -8.47
CA ILE A 246 -16.39 -5.43 -9.48
C ILE A 246 -17.61 -4.65 -9.02
N ASP A 247 -18.58 -5.29 -8.35
CA ASP A 247 -19.78 -4.61 -7.85
C ASP A 247 -19.42 -3.59 -6.76
N GLY A 248 -18.54 -3.93 -5.83
CA GLY A 248 -18.06 -3.00 -4.79
C GLY A 248 -17.34 -1.79 -5.40
N ILE A 249 -16.42 -2.04 -6.34
CA ILE A 249 -15.71 -0.96 -7.04
C ILE A 249 -16.66 -0.11 -7.87
N ASN A 250 -17.65 -0.73 -8.54
CA ASN A 250 -18.65 -0.01 -9.31
C ASN A 250 -19.50 0.93 -8.45
N SER A 251 -20.00 0.43 -7.32
CA SER A 251 -20.82 1.23 -6.39
C SER A 251 -20.07 2.46 -5.88
N PHE A 252 -18.79 2.32 -5.62
CA PHE A 252 -17.94 3.41 -5.18
C PHE A 252 -17.57 4.38 -6.30
N ALA A 253 -17.06 3.88 -7.41
CA ALA A 253 -16.40 4.70 -8.41
C ALA A 253 -17.35 5.34 -9.44
N THR A 254 -18.53 4.75 -9.69
CA THR A 254 -19.50 5.28 -10.68
C THR A 254 -19.91 6.72 -10.38
N PRO A 255 -20.34 7.09 -9.16
CA PRO A 255 -20.73 8.47 -8.88
C PRO A 255 -19.56 9.44 -9.03
N ILE A 256 -18.37 9.05 -8.60
CA ILE A 256 -17.14 9.85 -8.73
C ILE A 256 -16.80 10.05 -10.21
N TRP A 257 -16.82 8.97 -11.00
CA TRP A 257 -16.51 9.05 -12.43
C TRP A 257 -17.51 9.91 -13.21
N ASN A 258 -18.79 9.80 -12.89
CA ASN A 258 -19.83 10.65 -13.50
C ASN A 258 -19.65 12.12 -13.20
N SER A 259 -19.22 12.47 -12.00
CA SER A 259 -18.87 13.83 -11.61
C SER A 259 -17.68 14.37 -12.42
N LEU A 260 -16.64 13.53 -12.61
CA LEU A 260 -15.47 13.87 -13.43
C LEU A 260 -15.82 14.10 -14.90
N ILE A 261 -16.74 13.29 -15.48
CA ILE A 261 -17.23 13.47 -16.86
C ILE A 261 -17.94 14.80 -17.02
N LYS A 262 -18.73 15.22 -16.03
CA LYS A 262 -19.52 16.47 -16.06
C LYS A 262 -18.73 17.69 -15.63
N ASP A 263 -17.48 17.50 -15.21
CA ASP A 263 -16.65 18.53 -14.58
C ASP A 263 -17.29 19.18 -13.34
N GLU A 264 -18.01 18.35 -12.57
CA GLU A 264 -18.68 18.77 -11.34
C GLU A 264 -17.84 18.43 -10.10
N ILE A 265 -18.08 19.10 -8.99
CA ILE A 265 -17.53 18.75 -7.70
C ILE A 265 -18.36 17.60 -7.14
N PHE A 266 -17.69 16.51 -6.79
CA PHE A 266 -18.34 15.38 -6.12
C PHE A 266 -18.45 15.65 -4.62
N PHE A 267 -19.67 15.55 -4.11
CA PHE A 267 -19.96 15.61 -2.68
C PHE A 267 -20.59 14.29 -2.25
N GLY A 268 -19.89 13.52 -1.49
CA GLY A 268 -20.38 12.25 -0.95
C GLY A 268 -19.27 11.48 -0.29
N ASP A 269 -19.62 10.76 0.76
CA ASP A 269 -18.69 9.91 1.48
C ASP A 269 -18.99 8.45 1.19
N TRP A 270 -17.93 7.66 1.21
CA TRP A 270 -18.05 6.21 1.16
C TRP A 270 -18.11 5.65 2.57
N MET A 271 -19.10 4.80 2.82
CA MET A 271 -19.19 4.00 4.03
C MET A 271 -19.15 2.52 3.64
N PRO A 272 -18.35 1.71 4.33
CA PRO A 272 -18.38 0.25 4.13
C PRO A 272 -19.81 -0.27 4.27
N GLN A 273 -20.23 -1.08 3.32
CA GLN A 273 -21.50 -1.78 3.46
C GLN A 273 -21.28 -2.96 4.38
N LEU A 274 -21.92 -2.93 5.55
CA LEU A 274 -21.95 -4.00 6.53
C LEU A 274 -22.67 -5.25 6.00
#